data_2f7b012b5303d4069528b8398b3c3347
#
_entry.id   2f7b012b5303d4069528b8398b3c3347
#
_cell.length_a   1.000
_cell.length_b   1.000
_cell.length_c   1.000
_cell.angle_alpha   90.00
_cell.angle_beta   90.00
_cell.angle_gamma   90.00
#
_symmetry.space_group_name_H-M   'P 1'
#
loop_
_entity.id
_entity.type
_entity.pdbx_description
1 polymer ?
#
loop_
_entity_poly.entity_id
_entity_poly.type
_entity_poly.pdbx_seq_one_letter_code
_entity_poly.pdbx_strand_id
1 'polypeptide(L)'
;MRCPFCSHENSQVKDSRPTEDGSSIRRRRQCEDCGARFTTFERIQLRELTVLKSGDRRETFDRTKLERSIATACRKRPVPAERIERLASSIQRQIETSGESEMPSHRIGEMVMEGLKALDPVAYIRFASVYKDFREAKDFEDFAGTVSEAGKE
;
A
#
# COMPACT_ATOMS: atom_id res chain seq x y z
N MET A 1 14.32 -13.46 15.27
CA MET A 1 13.05 -12.68 15.30
C MET A 1 12.10 -13.31 16.30
N ARG A 2 11.53 -12.51 17.18
CA ARG A 2 10.63 -12.98 18.22
C ARG A 2 9.32 -13.50 17.66
N CYS A 3 8.82 -14.58 18.25
CA CYS A 3 7.52 -15.13 17.89
C CYS A 3 6.39 -14.18 18.30
N PRO A 4 5.46 -13.86 17.39
CA PRO A 4 4.34 -12.96 17.71
C PRO A 4 3.30 -13.61 18.63
N PHE A 5 3.38 -14.94 18.85
CA PHE A 5 2.41 -15.68 19.65
C PHE A 5 2.89 -15.96 21.06
N CYS A 6 4.18 -16.36 21.24
CA CYS A 6 4.72 -16.71 22.56
C CYS A 6 5.89 -15.85 23.01
N SER A 7 6.36 -14.91 22.16
CA SER A 7 7.48 -14.00 22.44
C SER A 7 8.85 -14.68 22.60
N HIS A 8 8.97 -15.96 22.22
CA HIS A 8 10.27 -16.62 22.19
C HIS A 8 11.24 -15.92 21.25
N GLU A 9 12.51 -15.81 21.63
CA GLU A 9 13.49 -14.99 20.92
C GLU A 9 13.89 -15.53 19.55
N ASN A 10 13.85 -16.85 19.37
CA ASN A 10 14.36 -17.51 18.18
C ASN A 10 13.28 -18.14 17.33
N SER A 11 13.46 -18.03 16.03
CA SER A 11 12.64 -18.70 15.03
C SER A 11 13.53 -19.21 13.91
N GLN A 12 13.08 -20.27 13.22
CA GLN A 12 13.76 -20.83 12.07
C GLN A 12 13.10 -20.37 10.78
N VAL A 13 13.91 -20.00 9.80
CA VAL A 13 13.43 -19.73 8.45
C VAL A 13 13.27 -21.04 7.71
N LYS A 14 12.05 -21.38 7.31
CA LYS A 14 11.76 -22.62 6.59
C LYS A 14 11.78 -22.43 5.08
N ASP A 15 11.43 -21.25 4.60
CA ASP A 15 11.39 -20.93 3.18
C ASP A 15 11.63 -19.45 2.98
N SER A 16 12.32 -19.09 1.91
CA SER A 16 12.57 -17.70 1.53
C SER A 16 12.38 -17.56 0.04
N ARG A 17 11.56 -16.59 -0.37
CA ARG A 17 11.29 -16.30 -1.78
C ARG A 17 11.27 -14.80 -2.04
N PRO A 18 11.84 -14.34 -3.14
CA PRO A 18 11.65 -12.95 -3.55
C PRO A 18 10.18 -12.70 -3.90
N THR A 19 9.72 -11.48 -3.67
CA THR A 19 8.42 -11.05 -4.20
C THR A 19 8.49 -10.95 -5.71
N GLU A 20 7.33 -10.92 -6.37
CA GLU A 20 7.22 -10.96 -7.83
C GLU A 20 8.02 -9.84 -8.52
N ASP A 21 8.06 -8.65 -7.90
CA ASP A 21 8.81 -7.50 -8.40
C ASP A 21 10.29 -7.48 -7.96
N GLY A 22 10.72 -8.45 -7.15
CA GLY A 22 12.08 -8.54 -6.66
C GLY A 22 12.46 -7.53 -5.58
N SER A 23 11.54 -6.68 -5.12
CA SER A 23 11.84 -5.62 -4.16
C SER A 23 11.91 -6.07 -2.71
N SER A 24 11.41 -7.25 -2.40
CA SER A 24 11.31 -7.78 -1.04
C SER A 24 11.59 -9.26 -1.01
N ILE A 25 11.89 -9.75 0.18
CA ILE A 25 12.04 -11.19 0.42
C ILE A 25 10.95 -11.60 1.41
N ARG A 26 10.16 -12.59 1.01
CA ARG A 26 9.17 -13.22 1.87
C ARG A 26 9.79 -14.42 2.54
N ARG A 27 9.73 -14.47 3.89
CA ARG A 27 10.26 -15.59 4.66
C ARG A 27 9.16 -16.25 5.47
N ARG A 28 9.05 -17.55 5.37
CA ARG A 28 8.22 -18.36 6.26
C ARG A 28 9.06 -18.81 7.42
N ARG A 29 8.60 -18.50 8.62
CA ARG A 29 9.30 -18.79 9.87
C ARG A 29 8.48 -19.71 10.75
N GLN A 30 9.18 -20.45 11.60
CA GLN A 30 8.56 -21.28 12.61
C GLN A 30 9.25 -21.03 13.95
N CYS A 31 8.45 -20.79 14.99
CA CYS A 31 8.97 -20.60 16.34
C CYS A 31 9.59 -21.90 16.84
N GLU A 32 10.77 -21.80 17.44
CA GLU A 32 11.48 -22.96 18.01
C GLU A 32 10.82 -23.49 19.28
N ASP A 33 10.05 -22.65 19.98
CA ASP A 33 9.38 -23.01 21.23
C ASP A 33 7.95 -23.50 21.01
N CYS A 34 7.04 -22.61 20.54
CA CYS A 34 5.62 -22.97 20.40
C CYS A 34 5.27 -23.62 19.06
N GLY A 35 6.17 -23.65 18.10
CA GLY A 35 5.95 -24.25 16.79
C GLY A 35 5.06 -23.44 15.84
N ALA A 36 4.61 -22.26 16.27
CA ALA A 36 3.75 -21.41 15.46
C ALA A 36 4.48 -20.95 14.19
N ARG A 37 3.74 -20.91 13.08
CA ARG A 37 4.26 -20.43 11.80
C ARG A 37 3.81 -19.00 11.58
N PHE A 38 4.71 -18.18 11.06
CA PHE A 38 4.40 -16.79 10.69
C PHE A 38 5.26 -16.37 9.51
N THR A 39 4.81 -15.34 8.80
CA THR A 39 5.47 -14.82 7.62
C THR A 39 6.07 -13.46 7.93
N THR A 40 7.30 -13.23 7.47
CA THR A 40 7.97 -11.93 7.56
C THR A 40 8.38 -11.48 6.17
N PHE A 41 8.59 -10.17 6.03
CA PHE A 41 9.08 -9.56 4.80
C PHE A 41 10.32 -8.73 5.12
N GLU A 42 11.34 -8.88 4.27
CA GLU A 42 12.52 -8.04 4.33
C GLU A 42 12.48 -7.09 3.14
N ARG A 43 12.57 -5.80 3.43
CA ARG A 43 12.52 -4.74 2.41
C ARG A 43 13.68 -3.79 2.60
N ILE A 44 14.14 -3.19 1.50
CA ILE A 44 15.16 -2.15 1.54
C ILE A 44 14.50 -0.86 2.02
N GLN A 45 15.09 -0.24 3.03
CA GLN A 45 14.70 1.09 3.47
C GLN A 45 15.86 2.04 3.19
N LEU A 46 15.71 2.89 2.16
CA LEU A 46 16.78 3.78 1.75
C LEU A 46 16.95 4.97 2.70
N ARG A 47 15.84 5.50 3.20
CA ARG A 47 15.84 6.61 4.16
C ARG A 47 14.47 6.77 4.80
N GLU A 48 14.41 7.50 5.90
CA GLU A 48 13.16 7.90 6.51
C GLU A 48 12.48 8.97 5.65
N LEU A 49 11.18 8.79 5.40
CA LEU A 49 10.37 9.72 4.65
C LEU A 49 9.35 10.35 5.58
N THR A 50 9.19 11.67 5.49
CA THR A 50 8.19 12.40 6.24
C THR A 50 7.03 12.77 5.32
N VAL A 51 5.81 12.51 5.78
CA VAL A 51 4.59 12.89 5.08
C VAL A 51 4.03 14.15 5.69
N LEU A 52 3.79 15.17 4.87
CA LEU A 52 3.16 16.41 5.29
C LEU A 52 1.65 16.28 5.18
N LYS A 53 0.96 16.34 6.32
CA LYS A 53 -0.50 16.33 6.42
C LYS A 53 -1.04 17.77 6.40
N SER A 54 -2.36 17.89 6.21
CA SER A 54 -3.04 19.18 6.35
C SER A 54 -2.83 19.76 7.76
N GLY A 55 -2.72 21.09 7.87
CA GLY A 55 -2.47 21.75 9.14
C GLY A 55 -1.03 21.65 9.65
N ASP A 56 -0.07 21.52 8.73
CA ASP A 56 1.37 21.43 9.01
C ASP A 56 1.79 20.26 9.91
N ARG A 57 0.94 19.24 10.00
CA ARG A 57 1.29 18.00 10.73
C ARG A 57 2.25 17.17 9.92
N ARG A 58 3.21 16.56 10.61
CA ARG A 58 4.22 15.69 10.01
C ARG A 58 4.12 14.31 10.60
N GLU A 59 4.12 13.31 9.73
CA GLU A 59 4.11 11.91 10.12
C GLU A 59 5.18 11.16 9.35
N THR A 60 5.77 10.14 9.95
CA THR A 60 6.67 9.23 9.23
C THR A 60 5.84 8.42 8.24
N PHE A 61 6.36 8.22 7.03
CA PHE A 61 5.72 7.38 6.04
C PHE A 61 5.58 5.95 6.57
N ASP A 62 4.36 5.41 6.51
CA ASP A 62 4.03 4.07 6.98
C ASP A 62 3.49 3.25 5.80
N ARG A 63 4.30 2.30 5.34
CA ARG A 63 3.93 1.40 4.23
C ARG A 63 2.68 0.59 4.55
N THR A 64 2.54 0.10 5.78
CA THR A 64 1.38 -0.69 6.20
C THR A 64 0.08 0.11 6.07
N LYS A 65 0.14 1.39 6.43
CA LYS A 65 -0.99 2.30 6.29
C LYS A 65 -1.37 2.51 4.83
N LEU A 66 -0.37 2.64 3.95
CA LEU A 66 -0.58 2.75 2.51
C LEU A 66 -1.24 1.48 1.94
N GLU A 67 -0.70 0.32 2.25
CA GLU A 67 -1.26 -0.97 1.81
C GLU A 67 -2.70 -1.15 2.28
N ARG A 68 -2.98 -0.78 3.53
CA ARG A 68 -4.32 -0.87 4.10
C ARG A 68 -5.31 0.04 3.38
N SER A 69 -4.91 1.24 3.03
CA SER A 69 -5.75 2.18 2.27
C SER A 69 -6.12 1.62 0.91
N ILE A 70 -5.13 1.06 0.21
CA ILE A 70 -5.34 0.44 -1.11
C ILE A 70 -6.24 -0.80 -0.98
N ALA A 71 -5.96 -1.66 -0.01
CA ALA A 71 -6.74 -2.87 0.22
C ALA A 71 -8.20 -2.57 0.55
N THR A 72 -8.45 -1.51 1.34
CA THR A 72 -9.81 -1.08 1.67
C THR A 72 -10.58 -0.67 0.42
N ALA A 73 -9.95 0.06 -0.49
CA ALA A 73 -10.56 0.45 -1.76
C ALA A 73 -10.84 -0.76 -2.66
N CYS A 74 -10.00 -1.80 -2.59
CA CYS A 74 -10.11 -3.01 -3.40
C CYS A 74 -10.99 -4.09 -2.78
N ARG A 75 -11.62 -3.84 -1.62
CA ARG A 75 -12.43 -4.83 -0.91
C ARG A 75 -13.54 -5.37 -1.81
N LYS A 76 -13.64 -6.72 -1.87
CA LYS A 76 -14.59 -7.45 -2.71
C LYS A 76 -14.43 -7.20 -4.23
N ARG A 77 -13.25 -6.74 -4.62
CA ARG A 77 -12.91 -6.64 -6.04
C ARG A 77 -11.93 -7.74 -6.43
N PRO A 78 -11.90 -8.16 -7.70
CA PRO A 78 -11.00 -9.22 -8.17
C PRO A 78 -9.56 -8.69 -8.32
N VAL A 79 -8.99 -8.16 -7.25
CA VAL A 79 -7.64 -7.63 -7.19
C VAL A 79 -6.82 -8.50 -6.24
N PRO A 80 -5.86 -9.28 -6.76
CA PRO A 80 -5.01 -10.12 -5.90
C PRO A 80 -4.16 -9.29 -4.93
N ALA A 81 -3.87 -9.86 -3.77
CA ALA A 81 -3.03 -9.22 -2.76
C ALA A 81 -1.66 -8.84 -3.31
N GLU A 82 -1.10 -9.65 -4.21
CA GLU A 82 0.20 -9.39 -4.87
C GLU A 82 0.18 -8.09 -5.68
N ARG A 83 -0.95 -7.77 -6.31
CA ARG A 83 -1.08 -6.53 -7.07
C ARG A 83 -1.14 -5.31 -6.17
N ILE A 84 -1.81 -5.44 -5.03
CA ILE A 84 -1.85 -4.37 -4.01
C ILE A 84 -0.45 -4.12 -3.46
N GLU A 85 0.27 -5.18 -3.13
CA GLU A 85 1.64 -5.11 -2.64
C GLU A 85 2.58 -4.47 -3.68
N ARG A 86 2.44 -4.86 -4.94
CA ARG A 86 3.21 -4.28 -6.04
C ARG A 86 2.96 -2.79 -6.20
N LEU A 87 1.70 -2.37 -6.11
CA LEU A 87 1.35 -0.95 -6.19
C LEU A 87 1.95 -0.17 -5.03
N ALA A 88 1.85 -0.69 -3.80
CA ALA A 88 2.44 -0.05 -2.64
C ALA A 88 3.97 0.07 -2.78
N SER A 89 4.64 -0.98 -3.26
CA SER A 89 6.09 -0.96 -3.52
C SER A 89 6.47 0.06 -4.58
N SER A 90 5.69 0.16 -5.65
CA SER A 90 5.91 1.14 -6.72
C SER A 90 5.81 2.56 -6.20
N ILE A 91 4.79 2.86 -5.41
CA ILE A 91 4.60 4.18 -4.81
C ILE A 91 5.75 4.52 -3.87
N GLN A 92 6.10 3.60 -2.98
CA GLN A 92 7.21 3.78 -2.05
C GLN A 92 8.52 4.07 -2.80
N ARG A 93 8.79 3.34 -3.86
CA ARG A 93 9.97 3.55 -4.69
C ARG A 93 9.97 4.93 -5.34
N GLN A 94 8.84 5.37 -5.88
CA GLN A 94 8.70 6.70 -6.47
C GLN A 94 9.02 7.80 -5.45
N ILE A 95 8.53 7.65 -4.22
CA ILE A 95 8.78 8.61 -3.14
C ILE A 95 10.27 8.60 -2.78
N GLU A 96 10.85 7.43 -2.59
CA GLU A 96 12.26 7.28 -2.20
C GLU A 96 13.23 7.81 -3.26
N THR A 97 12.91 7.60 -4.54
CA THR A 97 13.77 8.03 -5.65
C THR A 97 13.55 9.50 -6.04
N SER A 98 12.51 10.15 -5.54
CA SER A 98 12.24 11.56 -5.84
C SER A 98 13.32 12.51 -5.32
N GLY A 99 14.13 12.07 -4.36
CA GLY A 99 15.16 12.91 -3.74
C GLY A 99 14.63 13.82 -2.64
N GLU A 100 13.32 13.90 -2.45
CA GLU A 100 12.71 14.74 -1.43
C GLU A 100 12.65 14.02 -0.08
N SER A 101 12.94 14.75 1.01
CA SER A 101 12.85 14.22 2.37
C SER A 101 11.45 14.33 2.95
N GLU A 102 10.63 15.22 2.40
CA GLU A 102 9.23 15.45 2.79
C GLU A 102 8.34 15.37 1.56
N MET A 103 7.18 14.71 1.72
CA MET A 103 6.21 14.53 0.64
C MET A 103 4.83 14.92 1.13
N PRO A 104 4.14 15.86 0.45
CA PRO A 104 2.75 16.17 0.81
C PRO A 104 1.85 14.94 0.64
N SER A 105 0.94 14.74 1.59
CA SER A 105 0.02 13.59 1.55
C SER A 105 -0.86 13.57 0.29
N HIS A 106 -1.21 14.73 -0.25
CA HIS A 106 -2.02 14.80 -1.46
C HIS A 106 -1.29 14.23 -2.69
N ARG A 107 0.04 14.36 -2.77
CA ARG A 107 0.82 13.76 -3.85
C ARG A 107 0.83 12.24 -3.76
N ILE A 108 0.89 11.70 -2.54
CA ILE A 108 0.77 10.26 -2.32
C ILE A 108 -0.62 9.77 -2.73
N GLY A 109 -1.67 10.53 -2.37
CA GLY A 109 -3.02 10.25 -2.80
C GLY A 109 -3.17 10.22 -4.33
N GLU A 110 -2.55 11.15 -5.03
CA GLU A 110 -2.53 11.17 -6.49
C GLU A 110 -1.84 9.93 -7.07
N MET A 111 -0.73 9.50 -6.49
CA MET A 111 -0.03 8.27 -6.92
C MET A 111 -0.91 7.04 -6.72
N VAL A 112 -1.63 6.96 -5.61
CA VAL A 112 -2.58 5.86 -5.33
C VAL A 112 -3.70 5.87 -6.37
N MET A 113 -4.28 7.03 -6.64
CA MET A 113 -5.34 7.18 -7.63
C MET A 113 -4.89 6.75 -9.02
N GLU A 114 -3.71 7.18 -9.44
CA GLU A 114 -3.16 6.80 -10.74
C GLU A 114 -2.96 5.28 -10.86
N GLY A 115 -2.45 4.66 -9.80
CA GLY A 115 -2.28 3.20 -9.75
C GLY A 115 -3.61 2.44 -9.73
N LEU A 116 -4.58 2.91 -8.97
CA LEU A 116 -5.91 2.28 -8.90
C LEU A 116 -6.69 2.42 -10.19
N LYS A 117 -6.50 3.52 -10.90
CA LYS A 117 -7.15 3.74 -12.20
C LYS A 117 -6.82 2.63 -13.19
N ALA A 118 -5.57 2.18 -13.22
CA ALA A 118 -5.14 1.08 -14.06
C ALA A 118 -5.54 -0.29 -13.51
N LEU A 119 -5.76 -0.40 -12.19
CA LEU A 119 -5.96 -1.66 -11.51
C LEU A 119 -7.42 -2.09 -11.48
N ASP A 120 -8.32 -1.22 -11.03
CA ASP A 120 -9.75 -1.51 -10.92
C ASP A 120 -10.55 -0.21 -10.84
N PRO A 121 -11.51 0.04 -11.76
CA PRO A 121 -12.24 1.30 -11.81
C PRO A 121 -13.13 1.55 -10.59
N VAL A 122 -13.67 0.51 -9.97
CA VAL A 122 -14.51 0.65 -8.76
C VAL A 122 -13.65 1.03 -7.57
N ALA A 123 -12.49 0.39 -7.40
CA ALA A 123 -11.54 0.74 -6.35
C ALA A 123 -11.05 2.19 -6.51
N TYR A 124 -10.80 2.61 -7.74
CA TYR A 124 -10.44 3.99 -8.07
C TYR A 124 -11.50 4.99 -7.60
N ILE A 125 -12.77 4.74 -7.92
CA ILE A 125 -13.88 5.60 -7.50
C ILE A 125 -14.01 5.65 -5.97
N ARG A 126 -13.91 4.49 -5.31
CA ARG A 126 -13.97 4.41 -3.85
C ARG A 126 -12.89 5.24 -3.17
N PHE A 127 -11.65 5.10 -3.62
CA PHE A 127 -10.53 5.87 -3.06
C PHE A 127 -10.73 7.37 -3.34
N ALA A 128 -11.13 7.71 -4.56
CA ALA A 128 -11.39 9.10 -4.95
C ALA A 128 -12.47 9.75 -4.10
N SER A 129 -13.51 9.00 -3.72
CA SER A 129 -14.61 9.53 -2.92
C SER A 129 -14.14 10.02 -1.55
N VAL A 130 -13.16 9.35 -0.95
CA VAL A 130 -12.56 9.76 0.32
C VAL A 130 -11.52 10.85 0.10
N TYR A 131 -10.65 10.66 -0.87
CA TYR A 131 -9.55 11.58 -1.17
C TYR A 131 -10.06 12.96 -1.60
N LYS A 132 -11.10 13.00 -2.44
CA LYS A 132 -11.72 14.24 -2.94
C LYS A 132 -12.91 14.72 -2.08
N ASP A 133 -13.18 14.02 -0.97
CA ASP A 133 -14.23 14.37 -0.02
C ASP A 133 -15.61 14.50 -0.69
N PHE A 134 -16.07 13.47 -1.39
CA PHE A 134 -17.39 13.42 -1.98
C PHE A 134 -18.48 13.50 -0.90
N ARG A 135 -19.48 14.36 -1.09
CA ARG A 135 -20.55 14.61 -0.11
C ARG A 135 -21.94 14.31 -0.64
N GLU A 136 -22.12 14.28 -1.96
CA GLU A 136 -23.42 14.10 -2.61
C GLU A 136 -23.34 13.01 -3.69
N ALA A 137 -24.50 12.41 -4.00
CA ALA A 137 -24.59 11.40 -5.07
C ALA A 137 -24.10 11.95 -6.42
N LYS A 138 -24.33 13.24 -6.66
CA LYS A 138 -23.89 13.91 -7.88
C LYS A 138 -22.38 13.87 -8.05
N ASP A 139 -21.62 13.97 -6.96
CA ASP A 139 -20.14 13.89 -6.99
C ASP A 139 -19.68 12.56 -7.56
N PHE A 140 -20.35 11.46 -7.19
CA PHE A 140 -20.07 10.13 -7.73
C PHE A 140 -20.43 10.02 -9.20
N GLU A 141 -21.59 10.57 -9.59
CA GLU A 141 -22.05 10.52 -10.99
C GLU A 141 -21.09 11.29 -11.91
N ASP A 142 -20.70 12.48 -11.54
CA ASP A 142 -19.78 13.33 -12.31
C ASP A 142 -18.42 12.64 -12.45
N PHE A 143 -17.91 12.07 -11.37
CA PHE A 143 -16.63 11.37 -11.39
C PHE A 143 -16.69 10.07 -12.19
N ALA A 144 -17.76 9.28 -12.04
CA ALA A 144 -17.97 8.05 -12.79
C ALA A 144 -18.05 8.32 -14.30
N GLY A 145 -18.69 9.42 -14.70
CA GLY A 145 -18.73 9.86 -16.09
C GLY A 145 -17.35 10.11 -16.65
N THR A 146 -16.48 10.78 -15.90
CA THR A 146 -15.09 11.05 -16.29
C THR A 146 -14.30 9.75 -16.48
N VAL A 147 -14.47 8.78 -15.59
CA VAL A 147 -13.81 7.47 -15.66
C VAL A 147 -14.30 6.68 -16.88
N SER A 148 -15.61 6.71 -17.15
CA SER A 148 -16.21 6.02 -18.30
C SER A 148 -15.71 6.59 -19.64
N GLU A 149 -15.57 7.91 -19.75
CA GLU A 149 -15.03 8.57 -20.94
C GLU A 149 -13.56 8.21 -21.18
N ALA A 150 -12.75 8.20 -20.14
CA ALA A 150 -11.34 7.83 -20.22
C ALA A 150 -11.15 6.37 -20.67
N GLY A 151 -12.09 5.47 -20.34
CA GLY A 151 -12.05 4.08 -20.75
C GLY A 151 -12.41 3.83 -22.23
N LYS A 152 -12.91 4.84 -22.93
CA LYS A 152 -13.28 4.73 -24.36
C LYS A 152 -12.16 5.14 -25.31
N GLU A 153 -11.12 5.74 -24.81
CA GLU A 153 -9.89 6.07 -25.54
C GLU A 153 -8.93 4.88 -25.54
#